data_6779844661d18b13667b9c30534bd42c
#
_entry.id   6779844661d18b13667b9c30534bd42c
#
_cell.length_a   1.000
_cell.length_b   1.000
_cell.length_c   1.000
_cell.angle_alpha   90.00
_cell.angle_beta   90.00
_cell.angle_gamma   90.00
#
_symmetry.space_group_name_H-M   'P 1'
#
loop_
_entity.id
_entity.type
_entity.pdbx_description
1 polymer ?
#
loop_
_entity_poly.entity_id
_entity_poly.type
_entity_poly.pdbx_seq_one_letter_code
_entity_poly.pdbx_strand_id
1 'polypeptide(L)'
;GIDGDFSLNMSSNGTLVVSFVGYKTQEVQVKGQKQLQVVLSEDAEMLDEVVVIGYGTMKKSDLTGAVSSIGNKDIKDSPVSNLGQAIQGKISGVQIVDAGKPGDNVSIKIRGLGSINNCDPLVVIDGVPTDLGLSSLNMADVERLDVLKDASATAIYGSRGANGVVMITTKRGTEGKGKLAVSANYSFQNATNVPSLLNAAQYAELSNDMMVNSGRNPNPEWANPSELGAGTDWMDELLRTGVMQNYTVSYSGGNEKSHYYVSGGFLDQSGIVKSVNYRRFTFQSNSDAQVLKWLKFSNNITFSADTKKSGSYNIGDALKALPIYPVKNEDGSWSGPDGNSEWYGSTRNPIGPTELNKSQTDGYNFLANLTAELTFTKWLKFKSTFGYDAKFWFIDNFTPKYNWKPTPTEETSRYKSDN
;
A
#
# COMPACT_ATOMS: atom_id res chain seq x y z
N GLY A 1 2.37 -32.38 -30.97
CA GLY A 1 1.04 -32.89 -31.37
C GLY A 1 0.24 -33.33 -30.16
N ILE A 2 -0.99 -33.74 -30.33
CA ILE A 2 -1.89 -34.20 -29.25
C ILE A 2 -1.31 -35.43 -28.52
N ASP A 3 -0.50 -36.22 -29.22
CA ASP A 3 0.13 -37.44 -28.69
C ASP A 3 1.52 -37.17 -28.06
N GLY A 4 1.90 -35.91 -27.87
CA GLY A 4 3.18 -35.53 -27.28
C GLY A 4 4.35 -35.51 -28.28
N ASP A 5 4.12 -35.81 -29.56
CA ASP A 5 5.16 -35.81 -30.59
C ASP A 5 5.59 -34.39 -30.93
N PHE A 6 6.90 -34.17 -31.01
CA PHE A 6 7.49 -32.91 -31.43
C PHE A 6 8.65 -33.17 -32.44
N SER A 7 8.94 -32.20 -33.27
CA SER A 7 10.07 -32.18 -34.15
C SER A 7 10.82 -30.87 -34.05
N LEU A 8 12.12 -30.92 -33.83
CA LEU A 8 12.96 -29.75 -33.66
C LEU A 8 14.28 -29.91 -34.42
N ASN A 9 14.64 -28.89 -35.20
CA ASN A 9 15.95 -28.84 -35.87
C ASN A 9 16.95 -28.14 -34.94
N MET A 10 17.95 -28.88 -34.45
CA MET A 10 19.00 -28.35 -33.58
C MET A 10 20.35 -28.95 -33.90
N SER A 11 21.43 -28.35 -33.41
CA SER A 11 22.78 -28.88 -33.52
C SER A 11 22.92 -30.20 -32.76
N SER A 12 23.80 -31.10 -33.26
CA SER A 12 24.00 -32.44 -32.69
C SER A 12 24.46 -32.51 -31.23
N ASN A 13 24.90 -31.41 -30.65
CA ASN A 13 25.36 -31.29 -29.27
C ASN A 13 24.71 -30.10 -28.54
N GLY A 14 23.38 -30.05 -28.49
CA GLY A 14 22.63 -29.00 -27.78
C GLY A 14 21.96 -29.53 -26.51
N THR A 15 21.57 -28.63 -25.64
CA THR A 15 20.69 -28.93 -24.50
C THR A 15 19.27 -28.56 -24.87
N LEU A 16 18.36 -29.50 -24.74
CA LEU A 16 16.93 -29.31 -24.93
C LEU A 16 16.29 -29.08 -23.58
N VAL A 17 15.60 -27.96 -23.40
CA VAL A 17 14.80 -27.66 -22.23
C VAL A 17 13.34 -27.95 -22.53
N VAL A 18 12.77 -28.93 -21.85
CA VAL A 18 11.37 -29.34 -22.04
C VAL A 18 10.59 -28.93 -20.79
N SER A 19 9.54 -28.13 -20.99
CA SER A 19 8.64 -27.67 -19.94
C SER A 19 7.18 -27.88 -20.35
N PHE A 20 6.37 -28.34 -19.41
CA PHE A 20 4.93 -28.45 -19.59
C PHE A 20 4.22 -28.09 -18.29
N VAL A 21 3.04 -27.48 -18.38
CA VAL A 21 2.28 -27.05 -17.20
C VAL A 21 1.95 -28.26 -16.33
N GLY A 22 2.33 -28.24 -15.04
CA GLY A 22 2.13 -29.35 -14.10
C GLY A 22 3.28 -30.38 -14.06
N TYR A 23 4.37 -30.15 -14.79
CA TYR A 23 5.54 -31.04 -14.81
C TYR A 23 6.83 -30.28 -14.54
N LYS A 24 7.81 -30.94 -13.92
CA LYS A 24 9.15 -30.38 -13.67
C LYS A 24 9.85 -30.14 -15.01
N THR A 25 10.36 -28.91 -15.17
CA THR A 25 11.20 -28.59 -16.33
C THR A 25 12.43 -29.48 -16.35
N GLN A 26 12.69 -30.15 -17.45
CA GLN A 26 13.80 -31.08 -17.60
C GLN A 26 14.76 -30.59 -18.68
N GLU A 27 16.05 -30.57 -18.36
CA GLU A 27 17.13 -30.29 -19.31
C GLU A 27 17.72 -31.63 -19.79
N VAL A 28 17.68 -31.89 -21.10
CA VAL A 28 18.17 -33.10 -21.72
C VAL A 28 19.26 -32.76 -22.72
N GLN A 29 20.44 -33.32 -22.55
CA GLN A 29 21.52 -33.16 -23.51
C GLN A 29 21.32 -34.08 -24.72
N VAL A 30 21.23 -33.49 -25.89
CA VAL A 30 21.14 -34.20 -27.16
C VAL A 30 22.53 -34.55 -27.65
N LYS A 31 22.86 -35.85 -27.66
CA LYS A 31 24.16 -36.39 -28.12
C LYS A 31 24.07 -37.02 -29.51
N GLY A 32 23.59 -36.24 -30.48
CA GLY A 32 23.49 -36.76 -31.87
C GLY A 32 22.37 -37.76 -32.10
N GLN A 33 21.45 -37.95 -31.18
CA GLN A 33 20.32 -38.88 -31.31
C GLN A 33 19.25 -38.31 -32.25
N LYS A 34 18.76 -39.16 -33.18
CA LYS A 34 17.69 -38.77 -34.10
C LYS A 34 16.29 -38.87 -33.52
N GLN A 35 16.13 -39.60 -32.42
CA GLN A 35 14.90 -39.73 -31.66
C GLN A 35 15.22 -39.63 -30.17
N LEU A 36 14.43 -38.83 -29.47
CA LEU A 36 14.57 -38.62 -28.05
C LEU A 36 13.20 -38.80 -27.40
N GLN A 37 13.12 -39.64 -26.38
CA GLN A 37 11.96 -39.78 -25.54
C GLN A 37 12.22 -39.07 -24.23
N VAL A 38 11.43 -38.03 -23.93
CA VAL A 38 11.54 -37.30 -22.69
C VAL A 38 10.31 -37.61 -21.82
N VAL A 39 10.55 -38.21 -20.67
CA VAL A 39 9.50 -38.48 -19.68
C VAL A 39 9.56 -37.39 -18.65
N LEU A 40 8.56 -36.48 -18.63
CA LEU A 40 8.45 -35.45 -17.61
C LEU A 40 7.85 -36.06 -16.33
N SER A 41 8.45 -35.75 -15.21
CA SER A 41 7.88 -36.07 -13.89
C SER A 41 6.91 -34.97 -13.48
N GLU A 42 5.78 -35.38 -12.93
CA GLU A 42 4.82 -34.43 -12.37
C GLU A 42 5.49 -33.52 -11.33
N ASP A 43 5.19 -32.22 -11.42
CA ASP A 43 5.65 -31.27 -10.44
C ASP A 43 4.68 -31.26 -9.25
N ALA A 44 4.93 -32.20 -8.32
CA ALA A 44 4.12 -32.33 -7.12
C ALA A 44 4.13 -31.05 -6.25
N GLU A 45 5.12 -30.18 -6.43
CA GLU A 45 5.15 -28.87 -5.73
C GLU A 45 4.06 -27.90 -6.24
N MET A 46 3.61 -28.04 -7.49
CA MET A 46 2.49 -27.25 -8.03
C MET A 46 1.12 -27.75 -7.53
N LEU A 47 1.02 -29.00 -7.06
CA LEU A 47 -0.25 -29.61 -6.62
C LEU A 47 -0.53 -29.46 -5.13
N ASP A 48 0.46 -29.08 -4.34
CA ASP A 48 0.37 -28.97 -2.88
C ASP A 48 0.39 -27.50 -2.38
N GLU A 49 -0.23 -26.57 -3.10
CA GLU A 49 -0.44 -25.22 -2.56
C GLU A 49 -1.36 -25.32 -1.33
N VAL A 50 -0.73 -25.33 -0.16
CA VAL A 50 -1.42 -25.39 1.13
C VAL A 50 -1.87 -24.00 1.51
N VAL A 51 -3.16 -23.80 1.69
CA VAL A 51 -3.75 -22.54 2.15
C VAL A 51 -4.02 -22.65 3.63
N VAL A 52 -3.62 -21.65 4.39
CA VAL A 52 -3.99 -21.52 5.80
C VAL A 52 -5.45 -21.06 5.84
N ILE A 53 -6.35 -21.85 6.43
CA ILE A 53 -7.75 -21.46 6.62
C ILE A 53 -8.05 -21.57 8.09
N GLY A 54 -8.38 -20.46 8.66
CA GLY A 54 -8.69 -20.37 10.05
C GLY A 54 -7.56 -20.83 10.95
N TYR A 55 -7.81 -21.87 11.71
CA TYR A 55 -6.82 -22.42 12.65
C TYR A 55 -6.09 -23.65 12.09
N GLY A 56 -6.30 -23.99 10.81
CA GLY A 56 -5.70 -25.13 10.14
C GLY A 56 -5.08 -24.81 8.79
N THR A 57 -4.43 -25.81 8.22
CA THR A 57 -3.91 -25.77 6.85
C THR A 57 -4.66 -26.81 6.02
N MET A 58 -5.19 -26.42 4.88
CA MET A 58 -5.86 -27.31 3.91
C MET A 58 -5.19 -27.16 2.55
N LYS A 59 -5.22 -28.24 1.75
CA LYS A 59 -4.79 -28.12 0.36
C LYS A 59 -5.75 -27.21 -0.40
N LYS A 60 -5.25 -26.38 -1.29
CA LYS A 60 -6.09 -25.47 -2.11
C LYS A 60 -7.10 -26.25 -2.93
N SER A 61 -6.75 -27.48 -3.37
CA SER A 61 -7.64 -28.41 -4.05
C SER A 61 -8.86 -28.84 -3.24
N ASP A 62 -8.71 -28.86 -1.91
CA ASP A 62 -9.74 -29.36 -0.98
C ASP A 62 -10.70 -28.26 -0.53
N LEU A 63 -10.45 -27.03 -1.00
CA LEU A 63 -11.27 -25.87 -0.69
C LEU A 63 -12.47 -25.79 -1.61
N THR A 64 -13.67 -25.92 -1.04
CA THR A 64 -14.93 -25.74 -1.75
C THR A 64 -15.31 -24.27 -1.97
N GLY A 65 -14.60 -23.33 -1.32
CA GLY A 65 -14.85 -21.89 -1.40
C GLY A 65 -13.92 -21.15 -2.38
N ALA A 66 -14.36 -20.01 -2.91
CA ALA A 66 -13.55 -19.15 -3.78
C ALA A 66 -12.45 -18.44 -2.96
N VAL A 67 -11.24 -18.98 -3.01
CA VAL A 67 -10.02 -18.39 -2.44
C VAL A 67 -9.13 -17.90 -3.56
N SER A 68 -8.67 -16.66 -3.44
CA SER A 68 -7.66 -16.11 -4.35
C SER A 68 -6.38 -15.83 -3.59
N SER A 69 -5.26 -16.32 -4.12
CA SER A 69 -3.93 -16.20 -3.50
C SER A 69 -3.02 -15.36 -4.37
N ILE A 70 -2.23 -14.51 -3.72
CA ILE A 70 -1.13 -13.75 -4.35
C ILE A 70 0.15 -14.07 -3.57
N GLY A 71 1.17 -14.50 -4.27
CA GLY A 71 2.47 -14.83 -3.71
C GLY A 71 3.42 -13.64 -3.61
N ASN A 72 4.53 -13.86 -2.92
CA ASN A 72 5.56 -12.84 -2.69
C ASN A 72 6.10 -12.19 -3.97
N LYS A 73 6.26 -12.94 -5.07
CA LYS A 73 6.75 -12.40 -6.34
C LYS A 73 5.87 -11.26 -6.85
N ASP A 74 4.55 -11.49 -6.90
CA ASP A 74 3.60 -10.49 -7.41
C ASP A 74 3.50 -9.26 -6.49
N ILE A 75 3.75 -9.43 -5.19
CA ILE A 75 3.72 -8.36 -4.20
C ILE A 75 5.00 -7.52 -4.30
N LYS A 76 6.16 -8.16 -4.36
CA LYS A 76 7.48 -7.53 -4.31
C LYS A 76 7.78 -6.63 -5.52
N ASP A 77 7.30 -7.02 -6.70
CA ASP A 77 7.57 -6.30 -7.95
C ASP A 77 6.72 -5.02 -8.10
N SER A 78 5.83 -4.74 -7.16
CA SER A 78 5.01 -3.53 -7.14
C SER A 78 5.75 -2.37 -6.46
N PRO A 79 6.01 -1.24 -7.15
CA PRO A 79 6.75 -0.10 -6.61
C PRO A 79 5.87 0.81 -5.74
N VAL A 80 5.19 0.22 -4.75
CA VAL A 80 4.25 0.90 -3.85
C VAL A 80 4.62 0.65 -2.40
N SER A 81 4.11 1.48 -1.48
CA SER A 81 4.46 1.42 -0.06
C SER A 81 3.48 0.60 0.79
N ASN A 82 2.28 0.34 0.26
CA ASN A 82 1.18 -0.31 0.97
C ASN A 82 0.82 -1.64 0.30
N LEU A 83 0.69 -2.69 1.11
CA LEU A 83 0.34 -4.04 0.64
C LEU A 83 -1.01 -4.05 -0.13
N GLY A 84 -1.98 -3.24 0.28
CA GLY A 84 -3.25 -3.12 -0.43
C GLY A 84 -3.07 -2.56 -1.85
N GLN A 85 -2.24 -1.54 -2.04
CA GLN A 85 -1.92 -1.02 -3.37
C GLN A 85 -1.26 -2.10 -4.24
N ALA A 86 -0.36 -2.91 -3.66
CA ALA A 86 0.35 -3.96 -4.39
C ALA A 86 -0.57 -5.05 -4.97
N ILE A 87 -1.74 -5.26 -4.38
CA ILE A 87 -2.72 -6.27 -4.83
C ILE A 87 -3.87 -5.67 -5.64
N GLN A 88 -3.89 -4.35 -5.84
CA GLN A 88 -4.93 -3.68 -6.62
C GLN A 88 -4.98 -4.21 -8.05
N GLY A 89 -6.18 -4.57 -8.51
CA GLY A 89 -6.41 -5.13 -9.85
C GLY A 89 -5.94 -6.57 -10.06
N LYS A 90 -5.27 -7.20 -9.07
CA LYS A 90 -4.74 -8.57 -9.19
C LYS A 90 -5.71 -9.65 -8.71
N ILE A 91 -6.76 -9.29 -7.98
CA ILE A 91 -7.72 -10.23 -7.40
C ILE A 91 -9.12 -9.95 -7.95
N SER A 92 -9.69 -10.92 -8.66
CA SER A 92 -11.06 -10.84 -9.15
C SER A 92 -12.05 -10.68 -8.00
N GLY A 93 -13.02 -9.75 -8.13
CA GLY A 93 -14.06 -9.48 -7.12
C GLY A 93 -13.55 -8.76 -5.86
N VAL A 94 -12.33 -8.19 -5.90
CA VAL A 94 -11.79 -7.32 -4.85
C VAL A 94 -11.56 -5.94 -5.43
N GLN A 95 -12.24 -4.96 -4.89
CA GLN A 95 -12.05 -3.55 -5.20
C GLN A 95 -11.18 -2.91 -4.11
N ILE A 96 -10.15 -2.21 -4.53
CA ILE A 96 -9.25 -1.47 -3.64
C ILE A 96 -9.29 -0.01 -4.04
N VAL A 97 -9.59 0.84 -3.07
CA VAL A 97 -9.60 2.28 -3.24
C VAL A 97 -8.53 2.88 -2.34
N ASP A 98 -7.61 3.56 -2.96
CA ASP A 98 -6.53 4.29 -2.29
C ASP A 98 -6.82 5.79 -2.34
N ALA A 99 -6.69 6.47 -1.21
CA ALA A 99 -6.83 7.92 -1.12
C ALA A 99 -5.62 8.70 -1.69
N GLY A 100 -4.55 7.99 -2.08
CA GLY A 100 -3.34 8.57 -2.66
C GLY A 100 -2.41 9.28 -1.67
N LYS A 101 -2.70 9.21 -0.37
CA LYS A 101 -1.83 9.81 0.65
C LYS A 101 -0.87 8.77 1.22
N PRO A 102 0.44 9.06 1.27
CA PRO A 102 1.39 8.21 1.94
C PRO A 102 0.97 7.86 3.37
N GLY A 103 1.03 6.57 3.71
CA GLY A 103 0.69 6.07 5.05
C GLY A 103 -0.80 5.91 5.35
N ASP A 104 -1.69 6.28 4.43
CA ASP A 104 -3.11 5.98 4.61
C ASP A 104 -3.40 4.49 4.34
N ASN A 105 -4.40 3.97 5.04
CA ASN A 105 -4.92 2.65 4.74
C ASN A 105 -5.76 2.70 3.47
N VAL A 106 -5.66 1.66 2.67
CA VAL A 106 -6.56 1.46 1.54
C VAL A 106 -7.89 0.89 2.01
N SER A 107 -8.97 1.28 1.36
CA SER A 107 -10.27 0.65 1.56
C SER A 107 -10.39 -0.57 0.65
N ILE A 108 -10.66 -1.73 1.24
CA ILE A 108 -10.82 -3.01 0.52
C ILE A 108 -12.29 -3.39 0.58
N LYS A 109 -12.87 -3.71 -0.58
CA LYS A 109 -14.24 -4.20 -0.68
C LYS A 109 -14.23 -5.53 -1.43
N ILE A 110 -14.80 -6.55 -0.83
CA ILE A 110 -14.90 -7.89 -1.40
C ILE A 110 -16.34 -8.12 -1.86
N ARG A 111 -16.53 -8.36 -3.18
CA ARG A 111 -17.84 -8.55 -3.83
C ARG A 111 -18.82 -7.38 -3.65
N GLY A 112 -18.29 -6.16 -3.49
CA GLY A 112 -19.10 -4.95 -3.39
C GLY A 112 -19.41 -4.53 -1.94
N LEU A 113 -20.41 -3.68 -1.79
CA LEU A 113 -20.83 -3.13 -0.50
C LEU A 113 -21.97 -3.99 0.07
N GLY A 114 -21.71 -4.71 1.15
CA GLY A 114 -22.69 -5.53 1.84
C GLY A 114 -23.47 -4.77 2.95
N SER A 115 -23.02 -3.57 3.32
CA SER A 115 -23.60 -2.75 4.40
C SER A 115 -23.40 -1.28 4.11
N ILE A 116 -24.26 -0.43 4.66
CA ILE A 116 -24.09 1.05 4.65
C ILE A 116 -23.11 1.52 5.72
N ASN A 117 -22.76 0.69 6.67
CA ASN A 117 -21.79 1.01 7.72
C ASN A 117 -20.36 0.60 7.31
N ASN A 118 -19.71 -0.23 8.10
CA ASN A 118 -18.38 -0.75 7.77
C ASN A 118 -18.48 -1.98 6.85
N CYS A 119 -17.82 -1.91 5.68
CA CYS A 119 -17.71 -3.00 4.71
C CYS A 119 -16.29 -3.52 4.56
N ASP A 120 -15.36 -3.13 5.45
CA ASP A 120 -13.98 -3.60 5.37
C ASP A 120 -13.90 -5.08 5.77
N PRO A 121 -13.09 -5.87 5.07
CA PRO A 121 -12.89 -7.28 5.40
C PRO A 121 -12.09 -7.40 6.70
N LEU A 122 -12.24 -8.54 7.36
CA LEU A 122 -11.39 -8.89 8.49
C LEU A 122 -9.96 -9.15 8.01
N VAL A 123 -8.97 -8.51 8.62
CA VAL A 123 -7.55 -8.80 8.40
C VAL A 123 -7.08 -9.85 9.41
N VAL A 124 -6.39 -10.88 8.92
CA VAL A 124 -5.81 -11.94 9.73
C VAL A 124 -4.34 -12.08 9.39
N ILE A 125 -3.45 -11.88 10.36
CA ILE A 125 -2.01 -12.01 10.16
C ILE A 125 -1.50 -13.23 10.94
N ASP A 126 -0.89 -14.18 10.22
CA ASP A 126 -0.39 -15.43 10.76
C ASP A 126 -1.39 -16.18 11.66
N GLY A 127 -2.68 -16.11 11.28
CA GLY A 127 -3.79 -16.80 11.95
C GLY A 127 -4.45 -15.99 13.07
N VAL A 128 -4.00 -14.78 13.37
CA VAL A 128 -4.61 -13.92 14.39
C VAL A 128 -5.38 -12.77 13.74
N PRO A 129 -6.67 -12.62 14.04
CA PRO A 129 -7.47 -11.47 13.63
C PRO A 129 -6.93 -10.18 14.25
N THR A 130 -6.77 -9.14 13.45
CA THR A 130 -6.18 -7.87 13.88
C THR A 130 -6.90 -6.69 13.24
N ASP A 131 -6.86 -5.56 13.90
CA ASP A 131 -7.30 -4.26 13.36
C ASP A 131 -6.12 -3.44 12.81
N LEU A 132 -4.93 -4.04 12.67
CA LEU A 132 -3.78 -3.42 12.03
C LEU A 132 -4.06 -3.15 10.56
N GLY A 133 -3.77 -1.94 10.13
CA GLY A 133 -3.86 -1.58 8.72
C GLY A 133 -2.77 -2.26 7.88
N LEU A 134 -3.07 -2.52 6.61
CA LEU A 134 -2.10 -3.08 5.68
C LEU A 134 -0.88 -2.18 5.46
N SER A 135 -1.02 -0.88 5.75
CA SER A 135 0.07 0.09 5.71
C SER A 135 1.12 -0.13 6.81
N SER A 136 0.79 -0.86 7.89
CA SER A 136 1.73 -1.15 8.99
C SER A 136 2.73 -2.25 8.67
N LEU A 137 2.46 -3.07 7.65
CA LEU A 137 3.28 -4.20 7.27
C LEU A 137 4.34 -3.83 6.24
N ASN A 138 5.52 -4.42 6.37
CA ASN A 138 6.50 -4.37 5.30
C ASN A 138 6.19 -5.46 4.26
N MET A 139 5.99 -5.07 3.01
CA MET A 139 5.70 -5.99 1.90
C MET A 139 6.78 -7.04 1.70
N ALA A 140 8.04 -6.69 2.01
CA ALA A 140 9.16 -7.64 1.91
C ALA A 140 9.03 -8.82 2.88
N ASP A 141 8.28 -8.67 3.98
CA ASP A 141 8.06 -9.71 4.99
C ASP A 141 6.86 -10.60 4.70
N VAL A 142 6.06 -10.25 3.68
CA VAL A 142 4.88 -11.03 3.29
C VAL A 142 5.28 -12.16 2.36
N GLU A 143 4.91 -13.38 2.71
CA GLU A 143 5.08 -14.56 1.86
C GLU A 143 3.91 -14.73 0.91
N ARG A 144 2.68 -14.57 1.44
CA ARG A 144 1.45 -14.76 0.68
C ARG A 144 0.30 -13.98 1.28
N LEU A 145 -0.64 -13.57 0.42
CA LEU A 145 -1.91 -12.99 0.79
C LEU A 145 -3.04 -13.81 0.16
N ASP A 146 -3.97 -14.27 0.98
CA ASP A 146 -5.14 -15.04 0.57
C ASP A 146 -6.40 -14.25 0.88
N VAL A 147 -7.34 -14.20 -0.07
CA VAL A 147 -8.64 -13.54 0.12
C VAL A 147 -9.74 -14.57 0.11
N LEU A 148 -10.40 -14.72 1.26
CA LEU A 148 -11.57 -15.57 1.42
C LEU A 148 -12.82 -14.76 1.11
N LYS A 149 -13.54 -15.16 0.05
CA LYS A 149 -14.67 -14.40 -0.48
C LYS A 149 -16.03 -15.04 -0.15
N ASP A 150 -16.05 -16.32 0.18
CA ASP A 150 -17.27 -17.08 0.39
C ASP A 150 -17.55 -17.31 1.87
N ALA A 151 -18.85 -17.33 2.22
CA ALA A 151 -19.30 -17.55 3.59
C ALA A 151 -18.81 -18.88 4.17
N SER A 152 -18.70 -19.94 3.35
CA SER A 152 -18.16 -21.24 3.79
C SER A 152 -16.71 -21.15 4.26
N ALA A 153 -15.87 -20.38 3.55
CA ALA A 153 -14.46 -20.18 3.90
C ALA A 153 -14.30 -19.22 5.09
N THR A 154 -15.22 -18.26 5.28
CA THR A 154 -15.15 -17.26 6.36
C THR A 154 -15.91 -17.66 7.62
N ALA A 155 -16.68 -18.74 7.60
CA ALA A 155 -17.57 -19.18 8.69
C ALA A 155 -16.86 -19.32 10.05
N ILE A 156 -15.58 -19.74 10.06
CA ILE A 156 -14.81 -19.89 11.29
C ILE A 156 -14.50 -18.58 12.00
N TYR A 157 -14.60 -17.44 11.28
CA TYR A 157 -14.42 -16.10 11.85
C TYR A 157 -15.73 -15.48 12.32
N GLY A 158 -16.84 -16.23 12.19
CA GLY A 158 -18.19 -15.79 12.62
C GLY A 158 -18.60 -14.49 11.93
N SER A 159 -19.30 -13.64 12.67
CA SER A 159 -19.81 -12.35 12.16
C SER A 159 -18.70 -11.39 11.70
N ARG A 160 -17.50 -11.47 12.25
CA ARG A 160 -16.35 -10.64 11.82
C ARG A 160 -15.92 -10.95 10.38
N GLY A 161 -16.16 -12.16 9.89
CA GLY A 161 -15.85 -12.58 8.52
C GLY A 161 -16.94 -12.28 7.48
N ALA A 162 -18.03 -11.60 7.86
CA ALA A 162 -19.18 -11.37 6.98
C ALA A 162 -18.84 -10.58 5.70
N ASN A 163 -17.89 -9.65 5.77
CA ASN A 163 -17.42 -8.84 4.62
C ASN A 163 -16.24 -9.49 3.88
N GLY A 164 -15.95 -10.77 4.15
CA GLY A 164 -14.77 -11.46 3.65
C GLY A 164 -13.56 -11.35 4.61
N VAL A 165 -12.52 -12.10 4.31
CA VAL A 165 -11.29 -12.15 5.13
C VAL A 165 -10.07 -12.00 4.23
N VAL A 166 -9.15 -11.14 4.64
CA VAL A 166 -7.82 -10.98 4.03
C VAL A 166 -6.81 -11.63 4.97
N MET A 167 -6.26 -12.75 4.54
CA MET A 167 -5.26 -13.49 5.31
C MET A 167 -3.87 -13.18 4.79
N ILE A 168 -2.98 -12.83 5.69
CA ILE A 168 -1.59 -12.51 5.40
C ILE A 168 -0.73 -13.54 6.12
N THR A 169 0.10 -14.23 5.35
CA THR A 169 1.12 -15.12 5.86
C THR A 169 2.47 -14.44 5.71
N THR A 170 3.19 -14.28 6.82
CA THR A 170 4.51 -13.68 6.81
C THR A 170 5.60 -14.73 6.59
N LYS A 171 6.76 -14.30 6.10
CA LYS A 171 7.90 -15.15 5.80
C LYS A 171 8.39 -15.87 7.04
N ARG A 172 8.81 -17.12 6.83
CA ARG A 172 9.41 -17.99 7.86
C ARG A 172 10.80 -18.45 7.43
N GLY A 173 11.58 -18.92 8.37
CA GLY A 173 12.81 -19.62 8.06
C GLY A 173 12.54 -20.95 7.37
N THR A 174 13.49 -21.37 6.55
CA THR A 174 13.52 -22.70 5.92
C THR A 174 14.76 -23.44 6.35
N GLU A 175 14.72 -24.77 6.28
CA GLU A 175 15.89 -25.58 6.53
C GLU A 175 17.05 -25.19 5.60
N GLY A 176 18.25 -25.10 6.17
CA GLY A 176 19.47 -24.79 5.45
C GLY A 176 20.34 -23.74 6.13
N LYS A 177 21.42 -23.36 5.44
CA LYS A 177 22.35 -22.33 5.93
C LYS A 177 21.63 -20.99 6.02
N GLY A 178 22.01 -20.21 7.04
CA GLY A 178 21.49 -18.84 7.19
C GLY A 178 21.70 -17.99 5.93
N LYS A 179 20.67 -17.30 5.50
CA LYS A 179 20.65 -16.42 4.33
C LYS A 179 20.39 -14.99 4.78
N LEU A 180 21.32 -14.10 4.45
CA LEU A 180 21.13 -12.65 4.59
C LEU A 180 20.58 -12.11 3.26
N ALA A 181 19.48 -11.36 3.31
CA ALA A 181 18.93 -10.66 2.17
C ALA A 181 18.82 -9.17 2.47
N VAL A 182 19.23 -8.34 1.51
CA VAL A 182 19.15 -6.88 1.58
C VAL A 182 18.36 -6.42 0.36
N SER A 183 17.38 -5.56 0.57
CA SER A 183 16.59 -4.93 -0.47
C SER A 183 16.63 -3.42 -0.28
N ALA A 184 16.84 -2.70 -1.38
CA ALA A 184 16.82 -1.24 -1.42
C ALA A 184 16.02 -0.80 -2.66
N ASN A 185 14.95 -0.06 -2.44
CA ASN A 185 14.12 0.49 -3.51
C ASN A 185 14.10 2.01 -3.40
N TYR A 186 14.31 2.67 -4.52
CA TYR A 186 14.23 4.12 -4.66
C TYR A 186 13.28 4.45 -5.82
N SER A 187 12.25 5.25 -5.56
CA SER A 187 11.21 5.54 -6.55
C SER A 187 10.85 7.02 -6.55
N PHE A 188 10.50 7.51 -7.73
CA PHE A 188 9.96 8.85 -7.94
C PHE A 188 8.47 8.76 -8.27
N GLN A 189 7.69 9.68 -7.73
CA GLN A 189 6.24 9.75 -7.90
C GLN A 189 5.86 11.13 -8.41
N ASN A 190 5.13 11.18 -9.52
CA ASN A 190 4.64 12.42 -10.12
C ASN A 190 3.13 12.32 -10.33
N ALA A 191 2.45 13.46 -10.28
CA ALA A 191 1.06 13.54 -10.72
C ALA A 191 0.98 13.31 -12.23
N THR A 192 0.07 12.44 -12.68
CA THR A 192 -0.02 12.05 -14.10
C THR A 192 -1.07 12.84 -14.88
N ASN A 193 -2.14 13.28 -14.24
CA ASN A 193 -3.27 13.96 -14.88
C ASN A 193 -3.56 15.28 -14.17
N VAL A 194 -2.64 16.24 -14.31
CA VAL A 194 -2.86 17.61 -13.83
C VAL A 194 -3.63 18.36 -14.91
N PRO A 195 -4.82 18.94 -14.61
CA PRO A 195 -5.56 19.71 -15.59
C PRO A 195 -4.80 20.99 -15.97
N SER A 196 -4.84 21.34 -17.24
CA SER A 196 -4.33 22.62 -17.71
C SER A 196 -5.30 23.72 -17.33
N LEU A 197 -4.85 24.70 -16.57
CA LEU A 197 -5.64 25.85 -16.13
C LEU A 197 -5.29 27.07 -16.97
N LEU A 198 -6.17 28.07 -16.94
CA LEU A 198 -5.91 29.36 -17.56
C LEU A 198 -4.78 30.08 -16.82
N ASN A 199 -3.88 30.71 -17.57
CA ASN A 199 -2.90 31.61 -17.01
C ASN A 199 -3.55 32.98 -16.66
N ALA A 200 -2.80 33.90 -16.01
CA ALA A 200 -3.35 35.17 -15.53
C ALA A 200 -3.91 36.04 -16.67
N ALA A 201 -3.20 36.13 -17.79
CA ALA A 201 -3.67 36.89 -18.95
C ALA A 201 -4.96 36.31 -19.54
N GLN A 202 -5.02 34.99 -19.77
CA GLN A 202 -6.21 34.31 -20.29
C GLN A 202 -7.39 34.40 -19.34
N TYR A 203 -7.14 34.28 -18.03
CA TYR A 203 -8.19 34.43 -17.03
C TYR A 203 -8.78 35.81 -17.02
N ALA A 204 -7.94 36.87 -17.08
CA ALA A 204 -8.40 38.28 -17.10
C ALA A 204 -9.18 38.59 -18.37
N GLU A 205 -8.72 38.11 -19.54
CA GLU A 205 -9.43 38.26 -20.80
C GLU A 205 -10.84 37.65 -20.75
N LEU A 206 -10.89 36.35 -20.36
CA LEU A 206 -12.17 35.63 -20.25
C LEU A 206 -13.12 36.26 -19.22
N SER A 207 -12.56 36.71 -18.08
CA SER A 207 -13.34 37.37 -17.03
C SER A 207 -13.92 38.72 -17.49
N ASN A 208 -13.12 39.52 -18.19
CA ASN A 208 -13.59 40.79 -18.77
C ASN A 208 -14.71 40.56 -19.80
N ASP A 209 -14.54 39.56 -20.69
CA ASP A 209 -15.56 39.17 -21.65
C ASP A 209 -16.86 38.73 -20.97
N MET A 210 -16.73 37.93 -19.90
CA MET A 210 -17.89 37.49 -19.10
C MET A 210 -18.62 38.70 -18.48
N MET A 211 -17.92 39.69 -17.96
CA MET A 211 -18.49 40.91 -17.38
C MET A 211 -19.24 41.73 -18.43
N VAL A 212 -18.60 41.97 -19.56
CA VAL A 212 -19.22 42.71 -20.68
C VAL A 212 -20.49 42.01 -21.17
N ASN A 213 -20.43 40.71 -21.38
CA ASN A 213 -21.58 39.90 -21.82
C ASN A 213 -22.72 39.86 -20.78
N SER A 214 -22.41 40.10 -19.51
CA SER A 214 -23.39 40.20 -18.42
C SER A 214 -23.91 41.63 -18.20
N GLY A 215 -23.52 42.59 -19.06
CA GLY A 215 -23.87 43.97 -18.90
C GLY A 215 -23.19 44.71 -17.75
N ARG A 216 -22.06 44.18 -17.27
CA ARG A 216 -21.26 44.77 -16.21
C ARG A 216 -19.98 45.38 -16.77
N ASN A 217 -19.33 46.22 -15.99
CA ASN A 217 -18.06 46.81 -16.38
C ASN A 217 -16.93 45.77 -16.14
N PRO A 218 -15.95 45.63 -17.07
CA PRO A 218 -14.76 44.85 -16.86
C PRO A 218 -13.92 45.45 -15.73
N ASN A 219 -13.02 44.63 -15.16
CA ASN A 219 -12.13 45.09 -14.12
C ASN A 219 -11.11 46.11 -14.70
N PRO A 220 -11.05 47.34 -14.20
CA PRO A 220 -10.11 48.36 -14.70
C PRO A 220 -8.64 47.96 -14.55
N GLU A 221 -8.32 47.13 -13.53
CA GLU A 221 -6.96 46.61 -13.27
C GLU A 221 -6.52 45.59 -14.32
N TRP A 222 -7.47 45.03 -15.09
CA TRP A 222 -7.21 44.07 -16.16
C TRP A 222 -7.47 44.64 -17.55
N ALA A 223 -7.39 45.95 -17.69
CA ALA A 223 -7.61 46.62 -18.98
C ALA A 223 -6.65 46.11 -20.08
N ASN A 224 -5.44 45.71 -19.67
CA ASN A 224 -4.44 45.11 -20.54
C ASN A 224 -4.09 43.70 -20.04
N PRO A 225 -4.90 42.65 -20.30
CA PRO A 225 -4.69 41.33 -19.78
C PRO A 225 -3.30 40.72 -20.07
N SER A 226 -2.70 41.07 -21.23
CA SER A 226 -1.37 40.60 -21.63
C SER A 226 -0.25 41.04 -20.68
N GLU A 227 -0.42 42.14 -19.94
CA GLU A 227 0.57 42.67 -18.99
C GLU A 227 0.66 41.76 -17.72
N LEU A 228 -0.38 40.99 -17.43
CA LEU A 228 -0.42 40.07 -16.29
C LEU A 228 0.47 38.85 -16.51
N GLY A 229 0.85 38.55 -17.74
CA GLY A 229 1.73 37.41 -18.08
C GLY A 229 1.13 36.05 -17.72
N ALA A 230 2.00 35.14 -17.29
CA ALA A 230 1.58 33.78 -16.91
C ALA A 230 0.88 33.74 -15.55
N GLY A 231 1.28 34.59 -14.61
CA GLY A 231 0.79 34.56 -13.23
C GLY A 231 1.25 33.32 -12.48
N THR A 232 0.44 32.86 -11.52
CA THR A 232 0.75 31.72 -10.64
C THR A 232 0.05 30.46 -11.13
N ASP A 233 0.83 29.41 -11.38
CA ASP A 233 0.31 28.05 -11.52
C ASP A 233 0.18 27.41 -10.12
N TRP A 234 -1.01 27.47 -9.56
CA TRP A 234 -1.28 26.97 -8.22
C TRP A 234 -1.10 25.46 -8.08
N MET A 235 -1.27 24.70 -9.18
CA MET A 235 -1.05 23.26 -9.15
C MET A 235 0.45 22.95 -9.08
N ASP A 236 1.29 23.65 -9.83
CA ASP A 236 2.75 23.50 -9.76
C ASP A 236 3.30 23.94 -8.40
N GLU A 237 2.73 25.03 -7.83
CA GLU A 237 3.08 25.47 -6.49
C GLU A 237 2.69 24.46 -5.38
N LEU A 238 1.61 23.73 -5.55
CA LEU A 238 1.13 22.73 -4.59
C LEU A 238 1.84 21.40 -4.73
N LEU A 239 2.13 20.98 -5.96
CA LEU A 239 2.65 19.67 -6.28
C LEU A 239 4.19 19.65 -6.28
N ARG A 240 4.74 18.46 -6.16
CA ARG A 240 6.17 18.18 -6.31
C ARG A 240 6.38 16.74 -6.78
N THR A 241 7.57 16.43 -7.26
CA THR A 241 8.00 15.04 -7.37
C THR A 241 8.18 14.45 -5.98
N GLY A 242 7.37 13.45 -5.65
CA GLY A 242 7.51 12.66 -4.44
C GLY A 242 8.66 11.66 -4.57
N VAL A 243 9.37 11.40 -3.47
CA VAL A 243 10.46 10.42 -3.41
C VAL A 243 10.09 9.36 -2.38
N MET A 244 10.25 8.10 -2.75
CA MET A 244 10.08 6.97 -1.84
C MET A 244 11.38 6.16 -1.77
N GLN A 245 11.81 5.89 -0.54
CA GLN A 245 12.97 5.07 -0.21
C GLN A 245 12.50 3.94 0.71
N ASN A 246 12.77 2.70 0.33
CA ASN A 246 12.39 1.53 1.13
C ASN A 246 13.58 0.57 1.23
N TYR A 247 14.05 0.35 2.45
CA TYR A 247 15.18 -0.49 2.78
C TYR A 247 14.73 -1.63 3.68
N THR A 248 15.13 -2.85 3.36
CA THR A 248 14.84 -4.01 4.20
C THR A 248 16.07 -4.89 4.29
N VAL A 249 16.39 -5.31 5.50
CA VAL A 249 17.42 -6.30 5.78
C VAL A 249 16.74 -7.46 6.48
N SER A 250 16.95 -8.68 6.00
CA SER A 250 16.40 -9.89 6.62
C SER A 250 17.44 -11.00 6.72
N TYR A 251 17.29 -11.80 7.76
CA TYR A 251 18.11 -13.00 7.99
C TYR A 251 17.19 -14.17 8.30
N SER A 252 17.37 -15.26 7.56
CA SER A 252 16.54 -16.46 7.71
C SER A 252 17.38 -17.72 7.62
N GLY A 253 16.94 -18.78 8.29
CA GLY A 253 17.60 -20.08 8.26
C GLY A 253 16.90 -21.07 9.16
N GLY A 254 17.50 -22.24 9.31
CA GLY A 254 16.95 -23.27 10.18
C GLY A 254 17.63 -24.61 9.99
N ASN A 255 17.19 -25.57 10.80
CA ASN A 255 17.53 -26.96 10.73
C ASN A 255 16.25 -27.81 10.89
N GLU A 256 16.36 -29.13 10.88
CA GLU A 256 15.20 -30.03 11.03
C GLU A 256 14.30 -29.75 12.26
N LYS A 257 14.81 -29.06 13.28
CA LYS A 257 14.09 -28.82 14.54
C LYS A 257 13.69 -27.37 14.77
N SER A 258 14.32 -26.41 14.12
CA SER A 258 14.08 -25.00 14.37
C SER A 258 14.28 -24.16 13.11
N HIS A 259 13.38 -23.19 12.91
CA HIS A 259 13.47 -22.23 11.83
C HIS A 259 13.33 -20.83 12.41
N TYR A 260 13.97 -19.87 11.75
CA TYR A 260 13.92 -18.47 12.15
C TYR A 260 13.95 -17.55 10.95
N TYR A 261 13.23 -16.47 11.06
CA TYR A 261 13.22 -15.32 10.15
C TYR A 261 13.20 -14.06 11.00
N VAL A 262 14.12 -13.14 10.72
CA VAL A 262 14.17 -11.82 11.37
C VAL A 262 14.38 -10.79 10.28
N SER A 263 13.63 -9.70 10.33
CA SER A 263 13.83 -8.57 9.42
C SER A 263 13.67 -7.23 10.11
N GLY A 264 14.35 -6.22 9.55
CA GLY A 264 14.18 -4.82 9.85
C GLY A 264 13.95 -4.02 8.57
N GLY A 265 12.96 -3.14 8.58
CA GLY A 265 12.61 -2.31 7.44
C GLY A 265 12.54 -0.83 7.78
N PHE A 266 12.89 0.01 6.82
CA PHE A 266 12.75 1.46 6.89
C PHE A 266 12.15 1.97 5.59
N LEU A 267 11.05 2.71 5.70
CA LEU A 267 10.37 3.39 4.60
C LEU A 267 10.35 4.89 4.91
N ASP A 268 10.77 5.70 3.94
CA ASP A 268 10.59 7.17 3.94
C ASP A 268 9.98 7.57 2.60
N GLN A 269 8.78 8.15 2.63
CA GLN A 269 8.02 8.53 1.44
C GLN A 269 7.54 9.97 1.58
N SER A 270 8.00 10.85 0.69
CA SER A 270 7.40 12.14 0.49
C SER A 270 6.24 12.05 -0.51
N GLY A 271 5.10 12.65 -0.19
CA GLY A 271 3.95 12.71 -1.10
C GLY A 271 4.19 13.66 -2.26
N ILE A 272 3.37 13.52 -3.30
CA ILE A 272 3.35 14.43 -4.46
C ILE A 272 2.79 15.82 -4.10
N VAL A 273 2.11 15.96 -2.97
CA VAL A 273 1.72 17.26 -2.42
C VAL A 273 2.76 17.70 -1.41
N LYS A 274 3.16 18.97 -1.48
CA LYS A 274 4.07 19.59 -0.49
C LYS A 274 3.53 19.39 0.93
N SER A 275 4.40 19.21 1.92
CA SER A 275 4.09 18.96 3.34
C SER A 275 3.51 17.57 3.69
N VAL A 276 3.23 16.72 2.72
CA VAL A 276 2.80 15.34 2.99
C VAL A 276 4.02 14.42 3.04
N ASN A 277 4.20 13.70 4.13
CA ASN A 277 5.31 12.76 4.31
C ASN A 277 4.87 11.59 5.20
N TYR A 278 5.47 10.43 4.94
CA TYR A 278 5.28 9.22 5.73
C TYR A 278 6.59 8.51 5.96
N ARG A 279 6.86 8.15 7.20
CA ARG A 279 8.04 7.38 7.59
C ARG A 279 7.60 6.22 8.45
N ARG A 280 8.20 5.05 8.21
CA ARG A 280 7.88 3.84 8.98
C ARG A 280 9.12 3.00 9.21
N PHE A 281 9.27 2.54 10.45
CA PHE A 281 10.18 1.47 10.84
C PHE A 281 9.36 0.20 11.08
N THR A 282 9.88 -0.93 10.65
CA THR A 282 9.26 -2.24 10.88
C THR A 282 10.27 -3.22 11.42
N PHE A 283 9.81 -4.09 12.28
CA PHE A 283 10.56 -5.24 12.77
C PHE A 283 9.66 -6.47 12.73
N GLN A 284 10.18 -7.56 12.17
CA GLN A 284 9.50 -8.85 12.10
C GLN A 284 10.41 -9.92 12.68
N SER A 285 9.86 -10.80 13.51
CA SER A 285 10.57 -11.98 14.02
C SER A 285 9.61 -13.16 14.06
N ASN A 286 9.93 -14.18 13.27
CA ASN A 286 9.18 -15.42 13.20
C ASN A 286 10.13 -16.58 13.52
N SER A 287 9.77 -17.39 14.49
CA SER A 287 10.52 -18.61 14.76
C SER A 287 9.62 -19.76 15.16
N ASP A 288 10.07 -20.96 14.88
CA ASP A 288 9.47 -22.19 15.37
C ASP A 288 10.55 -23.17 15.81
N ALA A 289 10.26 -23.94 16.83
CA ALA A 289 11.17 -24.94 17.38
C ALA A 289 10.43 -26.20 17.87
N GLN A 290 10.91 -27.35 17.45
CA GLN A 290 10.50 -28.62 18.01
C GLN A 290 11.25 -28.85 19.33
N VAL A 291 10.66 -28.38 20.45
CA VAL A 291 11.29 -28.40 21.78
C VAL A 291 11.37 -29.86 22.32
N LEU A 292 10.28 -30.58 22.15
CA LEU A 292 10.19 -32.00 22.48
C LEU A 292 9.57 -32.75 21.29
N LYS A 293 9.74 -34.08 21.22
CA LYS A 293 9.12 -34.86 20.11
C LYS A 293 7.62 -34.65 19.94
N TRP A 294 6.94 -34.27 21.02
CA TRP A 294 5.50 -34.03 21.07
C TRP A 294 5.12 -32.57 21.25
N LEU A 295 6.09 -31.65 21.41
CA LEU A 295 5.83 -30.21 21.65
C LEU A 295 6.60 -29.34 20.65
N LYS A 296 5.88 -28.61 19.84
CA LYS A 296 6.39 -27.55 18.97
C LYS A 296 5.94 -26.18 19.50
N PHE A 297 6.88 -25.27 19.60
CA PHE A 297 6.64 -23.85 19.91
C PHE A 297 6.88 -22.99 18.69
N SER A 298 6.01 -21.98 18.49
CA SER A 298 6.20 -20.99 17.43
C SER A 298 5.87 -19.59 17.95
N ASN A 299 6.61 -18.60 17.49
CA ASN A 299 6.29 -17.20 17.71
C ASN A 299 6.29 -16.40 16.39
N ASN A 300 5.44 -15.39 16.34
CA ASN A 300 5.41 -14.38 15.29
C ASN A 300 5.28 -13.02 15.98
N ILE A 301 6.23 -12.15 15.78
CA ILE A 301 6.25 -10.81 16.37
C ILE A 301 6.40 -9.80 15.23
N THR A 302 5.46 -8.89 15.14
CA THR A 302 5.46 -7.77 14.20
C THR A 302 5.40 -6.48 15.01
N PHE A 303 6.33 -5.59 14.77
CA PHE A 303 6.33 -4.25 15.34
C PHE A 303 6.48 -3.23 14.22
N SER A 304 5.73 -2.14 14.31
CA SER A 304 5.94 -0.96 13.47
C SER A 304 5.81 0.32 14.26
N ALA A 305 6.65 1.29 13.91
CA ALA A 305 6.56 2.66 14.38
C ALA A 305 6.52 3.58 13.16
N ASP A 306 5.51 4.43 13.08
CA ASP A 306 5.33 5.30 11.93
C ASP A 306 5.03 6.74 12.33
N THR A 307 5.46 7.67 11.48
CA THR A 307 5.12 9.09 11.55
C THR A 307 4.49 9.51 10.25
N LYS A 308 3.25 9.98 10.31
CA LYS A 308 2.50 10.51 9.18
C LYS A 308 2.30 12.01 9.34
N LYS A 309 2.78 12.78 8.35
CA LYS A 309 2.47 14.21 8.18
C LYS A 309 1.47 14.33 7.05
N SER A 310 0.23 14.65 7.39
CA SER A 310 -0.87 14.67 6.42
C SER A 310 -0.96 15.95 5.61
N GLY A 311 -0.31 17.04 6.08
CA GLY A 311 -0.45 18.37 5.51
C GLY A 311 -1.89 18.91 5.67
N SER A 312 -2.06 20.19 5.40
CA SER A 312 -3.38 20.84 5.34
C SER A 312 -3.53 21.45 3.96
N TYR A 313 -3.99 20.66 3.01
CA TYR A 313 -4.13 21.10 1.62
C TYR A 313 -5.52 20.79 1.08
N ASN A 314 -5.93 21.59 0.08
CA ASN A 314 -7.15 21.37 -0.67
C ASN A 314 -6.87 21.57 -2.16
N ILE A 315 -6.90 20.47 -2.92
CA ILE A 315 -6.71 20.51 -4.38
C ILE A 315 -7.81 21.34 -5.04
N GLY A 316 -9.05 21.28 -4.52
CA GLY A 316 -10.17 22.09 -5.03
C GLY A 316 -9.94 23.59 -4.90
N ASP A 317 -9.26 24.04 -3.84
CA ASP A 317 -8.88 25.45 -3.69
C ASP A 317 -7.76 25.81 -4.69
N ALA A 318 -6.78 24.94 -4.91
CA ALA A 318 -5.75 25.18 -5.92
C ALA A 318 -6.29 25.26 -7.35
N LEU A 319 -7.31 24.47 -7.68
CA LEU A 319 -7.99 24.51 -8.98
C LEU A 319 -8.84 25.77 -9.20
N LYS A 320 -9.26 26.42 -8.12
CA LYS A 320 -10.15 27.60 -8.16
C LYS A 320 -9.42 28.92 -7.85
N ALA A 321 -8.22 28.83 -7.29
CA ALA A 321 -7.44 30.02 -6.94
C ALA A 321 -7.09 30.81 -8.21
N LEU A 322 -7.20 32.13 -8.12
CA LEU A 322 -7.00 33.02 -9.27
C LEU A 322 -5.50 33.08 -9.62
N PRO A 323 -5.11 32.86 -10.88
CA PRO A 323 -3.72 32.91 -11.30
C PRO A 323 -3.08 34.30 -11.26
N ILE A 324 -3.87 35.36 -11.07
CA ILE A 324 -3.40 36.73 -10.97
C ILE A 324 -2.70 37.05 -9.64
N TYR A 325 -2.94 36.25 -8.59
CA TYR A 325 -2.29 36.46 -7.30
C TYR A 325 -0.95 35.72 -7.24
N PRO A 326 0.13 36.34 -6.73
CA PRO A 326 1.33 35.63 -6.38
C PRO A 326 1.10 34.76 -5.13
N VAL A 327 1.98 33.81 -4.87
CA VAL A 327 1.92 33.00 -3.63
C VAL A 327 2.08 33.88 -2.40
N LYS A 328 3.02 34.83 -2.46
CA LYS A 328 3.29 35.83 -1.42
C LYS A 328 3.41 37.22 -2.03
N ASN A 329 2.95 38.22 -1.29
CA ASN A 329 3.18 39.61 -1.61
C ASN A 329 4.66 40.01 -1.38
N GLU A 330 5.07 41.19 -1.83
CA GLU A 330 6.42 41.71 -1.67
C GLU A 330 6.85 41.86 -0.20
N ASP A 331 5.92 42.08 0.70
CA ASP A 331 6.12 42.16 2.16
C ASP A 331 6.24 40.78 2.84
N GLY A 332 6.16 39.69 2.06
CA GLY A 332 6.18 38.30 2.54
C GLY A 332 4.86 37.78 3.10
N SER A 333 3.81 38.59 3.13
CA SER A 333 2.47 38.14 3.51
C SER A 333 1.85 37.23 2.44
N TRP A 334 0.91 36.39 2.85
CA TRP A 334 0.20 35.51 1.92
C TRP A 334 -0.74 36.34 1.05
N SER A 335 -0.62 36.20 -0.26
CA SER A 335 -1.46 36.87 -1.20
C SER A 335 -2.82 36.17 -1.37
N GLY A 336 -3.85 36.92 -1.72
CA GLY A 336 -5.20 36.41 -1.97
C GLY A 336 -6.22 37.54 -2.12
N PRO A 337 -7.49 37.22 -2.45
CA PRO A 337 -8.54 38.22 -2.68
C PRO A 337 -8.88 38.98 -1.40
N ASP A 338 -9.14 40.27 -1.55
CA ASP A 338 -9.51 41.15 -0.44
C ASP A 338 -10.95 40.97 0.08
N GLY A 339 -11.69 39.98 -0.46
CA GLY A 339 -13.08 39.74 -0.10
C GLY A 339 -14.08 40.64 -0.82
N ASN A 340 -13.63 41.59 -1.64
CA ASN A 340 -14.48 42.35 -2.54
C ASN A 340 -14.74 41.50 -3.79
N SER A 341 -15.91 40.90 -3.85
CA SER A 341 -16.20 39.75 -4.71
C SER A 341 -16.69 40.08 -6.11
N GLU A 342 -16.69 41.33 -6.53
CA GLU A 342 -17.23 41.66 -7.87
C GLU A 342 -16.39 41.04 -8.99
N TRP A 343 -15.06 41.06 -8.86
CA TRP A 343 -14.12 40.53 -9.84
C TRP A 343 -13.25 39.42 -9.27
N TYR A 344 -13.05 39.43 -7.97
CA TYR A 344 -12.17 38.51 -7.26
C TYR A 344 -13.00 37.49 -6.49
N GLY A 345 -12.87 36.25 -6.81
CA GLY A 345 -13.54 35.17 -6.06
C GLY A 345 -13.16 35.17 -4.57
N SER A 346 -13.78 34.31 -3.81
CA SER A 346 -13.51 34.15 -2.38
C SER A 346 -12.50 33.01 -2.08
N THR A 347 -11.91 32.41 -3.11
CA THR A 347 -10.96 31.30 -2.93
C THR A 347 -9.65 31.82 -2.39
N ARG A 348 -9.32 31.39 -1.18
CA ARG A 348 -8.06 31.75 -0.53
C ARG A 348 -6.87 31.04 -1.15
N ASN A 349 -5.69 31.57 -0.90
CA ASN A 349 -4.42 30.99 -1.30
C ASN A 349 -4.28 29.53 -0.77
N PRO A 350 -4.11 28.54 -1.62
CA PRO A 350 -4.07 27.13 -1.21
C PRO A 350 -2.73 26.72 -0.56
N ILE A 351 -1.66 27.48 -0.75
CA ILE A 351 -0.32 27.13 -0.30
C ILE A 351 -0.11 27.48 1.18
N GLY A 352 -0.65 28.61 1.62
CA GLY A 352 -0.48 29.07 3.00
C GLY A 352 -0.88 28.04 4.06
N PRO A 353 -2.09 27.48 4.03
CA PRO A 353 -2.48 26.41 4.97
C PRO A 353 -1.58 25.19 4.88
N THR A 354 -1.11 24.86 3.68
CA THR A 354 -0.22 23.70 3.45
C THR A 354 1.14 23.86 4.14
N GLU A 355 1.67 25.10 4.18
CA GLU A 355 2.96 25.40 4.82
C GLU A 355 2.81 25.68 6.31
N LEU A 356 1.75 26.37 6.72
CA LEU A 356 1.59 26.84 8.09
C LEU A 356 1.00 25.81 9.04
N ASN A 357 0.01 25.07 8.57
CA ASN A 357 -0.67 24.09 9.41
C ASN A 357 0.17 22.82 9.55
N LYS A 358 0.25 22.30 10.76
CA LYS A 358 0.88 21.01 11.04
C LYS A 358 -0.19 20.00 11.41
N SER A 359 -0.15 18.84 10.78
CA SER A 359 -0.97 17.69 11.13
C SER A 359 -0.05 16.47 11.14
N GLN A 360 0.26 15.98 12.33
CA GLN A 360 1.16 14.84 12.51
C GLN A 360 0.46 13.78 13.35
N THR A 361 0.65 12.54 12.94
CA THR A 361 0.25 11.36 13.70
C THR A 361 1.46 10.44 13.81
N ASP A 362 1.81 10.08 15.05
CA ASP A 362 2.83 9.08 15.36
C ASP A 362 2.11 7.80 15.81
N GLY A 363 2.36 6.70 15.14
CA GLY A 363 1.72 5.40 15.36
C GLY A 363 2.72 4.35 15.84
N TYR A 364 2.28 3.48 16.75
CA TYR A 364 3.03 2.31 17.21
C TYR A 364 2.09 1.11 17.19
N ASN A 365 2.49 0.08 16.48
CA ASN A 365 1.71 -1.14 16.33
C ASN A 365 2.55 -2.32 16.78
N PHE A 366 1.97 -3.19 17.58
CA PHE A 366 2.61 -4.40 18.08
C PHE A 366 1.63 -5.56 17.99
N LEU A 367 2.01 -6.59 17.23
CA LEU A 367 1.29 -7.84 17.11
C LEU A 367 2.23 -8.99 17.50
N ALA A 368 1.83 -9.80 18.46
CA ALA A 368 2.59 -10.97 18.88
C ALA A 368 1.69 -12.20 18.96
N ASN A 369 2.14 -13.31 18.38
CA ASN A 369 1.47 -14.59 18.42
C ASN A 369 2.43 -15.63 19.00
N LEU A 370 2.00 -16.30 20.05
CA LEU A 370 2.70 -17.43 20.65
C LEU A 370 1.85 -18.68 20.45
N THR A 371 2.38 -19.69 19.81
CA THR A 371 1.66 -20.94 19.53
C THR A 371 2.39 -22.12 20.13
N ALA A 372 1.66 -22.95 20.86
CA ALA A 372 2.10 -24.27 21.30
C ALA A 372 1.28 -25.35 20.58
N GLU A 373 1.96 -26.28 19.93
CA GLU A 373 1.34 -27.44 19.29
C GLU A 373 1.82 -28.71 20.00
N LEU A 374 0.87 -29.46 20.58
CA LEU A 374 1.12 -30.74 21.22
C LEU A 374 0.64 -31.86 20.30
N THR A 375 1.54 -32.78 19.99
CA THR A 375 1.22 -33.96 19.18
C THR A 375 1.16 -35.17 20.11
N PHE A 376 -0.06 -35.60 20.46
CA PHE A 376 -0.25 -36.76 21.35
C PHE A 376 -0.11 -38.09 20.60
N THR A 377 -0.68 -38.09 19.38
CA THR A 377 -0.59 -39.26 18.48
C THR A 377 -0.49 -38.73 17.03
N LYS A 378 -0.31 -39.62 16.04
CA LYS A 378 -0.28 -39.27 14.61
C LYS A 378 -1.59 -38.61 14.12
N TRP A 379 -2.70 -38.90 14.78
CA TRP A 379 -4.03 -38.45 14.44
C TRP A 379 -4.62 -37.43 15.42
N LEU A 380 -3.96 -37.17 16.57
CA LEU A 380 -4.45 -36.24 17.59
C LEU A 380 -3.39 -35.19 17.91
N LYS A 381 -3.71 -33.95 17.57
CA LYS A 381 -2.91 -32.77 17.89
C LYS A 381 -3.77 -31.74 18.62
N PHE A 382 -3.16 -31.01 19.53
CA PHE A 382 -3.77 -29.86 20.18
C PHE A 382 -2.88 -28.64 19.90
N LYS A 383 -3.52 -27.57 19.39
CA LYS A 383 -2.85 -26.32 19.10
C LYS A 383 -3.52 -25.20 19.92
N SER A 384 -2.71 -24.47 20.68
CA SER A 384 -3.13 -23.28 21.41
C SER A 384 -2.31 -22.08 20.92
N THR A 385 -2.99 -20.99 20.59
CA THR A 385 -2.36 -19.74 20.17
C THR A 385 -2.81 -18.62 21.09
N PHE A 386 -1.84 -17.92 21.66
CA PHE A 386 -2.05 -16.68 22.38
C PHE A 386 -1.65 -15.53 21.44
N GLY A 387 -2.60 -14.65 21.15
CA GLY A 387 -2.40 -13.44 20.35
C GLY A 387 -2.50 -12.18 21.20
N TYR A 388 -1.60 -11.25 20.99
CA TYR A 388 -1.63 -9.93 21.58
C TYR A 388 -1.52 -8.88 20.46
N ASP A 389 -2.52 -8.00 20.37
CA ASP A 389 -2.59 -6.91 19.40
C ASP A 389 -2.72 -5.58 20.16
N ALA A 390 -1.79 -4.67 19.93
CA ALA A 390 -1.80 -3.36 20.55
C ALA A 390 -1.45 -2.29 19.51
N LYS A 391 -2.23 -1.21 19.55
CA LYS A 391 -2.06 -0.06 18.68
C LYS A 391 -2.18 1.21 19.50
N PHE A 392 -1.18 2.06 19.38
CA PHE A 392 -1.14 3.37 20.01
C PHE A 392 -0.88 4.43 18.96
N TRP A 393 -1.55 5.59 19.07
CA TRP A 393 -1.27 6.71 18.18
C TRP A 393 -1.42 8.03 18.92
N PHE A 394 -0.55 8.96 18.54
CA PHE A 394 -0.49 10.32 19.07
C PHE A 394 -0.74 11.29 17.93
N ILE A 395 -1.72 12.18 18.11
CA ILE A 395 -2.07 13.19 17.11
C ILE A 395 -1.62 14.55 17.63
N ASP A 396 -0.91 15.32 16.82
CA ASP A 396 -0.54 16.72 17.08
C ASP A 396 -0.91 17.58 15.86
N ASN A 397 -2.03 18.28 15.95
CA ASN A 397 -2.49 19.23 14.96
C ASN A 397 -2.30 20.63 15.48
N PHE A 398 -1.72 21.50 14.64
CA PHE A 398 -1.46 22.89 14.98
C PHE A 398 -1.83 23.80 13.82
N THR A 399 -2.68 24.78 14.07
CA THR A 399 -3.04 25.85 13.15
C THR A 399 -2.65 27.19 13.77
N PRO A 400 -1.64 27.90 13.24
CA PRO A 400 -1.23 29.19 13.77
C PRO A 400 -2.24 30.26 13.38
N LYS A 401 -2.23 31.35 14.15
CA LYS A 401 -2.87 32.60 13.73
C LYS A 401 -2.10 33.18 12.54
N TYR A 402 -2.82 33.59 11.52
CA TYR A 402 -2.23 34.31 10.38
C TYR A 402 -3.26 35.25 9.75
N ASN A 403 -2.77 36.38 9.24
CA ASN A 403 -3.60 37.32 8.51
C ASN A 403 -3.83 36.78 7.10
N TRP A 404 -5.06 36.44 6.84
CA TRP A 404 -5.49 35.73 5.66
C TRP A 404 -6.65 36.45 4.99
N LYS A 405 -6.52 36.74 3.72
CA LYS A 405 -7.61 37.36 2.97
C LYS A 405 -8.34 36.26 2.16
N PRO A 406 -9.66 36.23 2.09
CA PRO A 406 -10.60 37.21 2.68
C PRO A 406 -10.94 36.99 4.15
N THR A 407 -10.59 35.85 4.70
CA THR A 407 -10.94 35.46 6.10
C THR A 407 -9.71 35.10 6.91
N PRO A 408 -9.25 35.98 7.80
CA PRO A 408 -8.11 35.69 8.66
C PRO A 408 -8.42 34.53 9.62
N THR A 409 -7.39 33.78 9.98
CA THR A 409 -7.45 32.87 11.12
C THR A 409 -7.07 33.65 12.37
N GLU A 410 -8.08 34.03 13.17
CA GLU A 410 -7.90 34.96 14.27
C GLU A 410 -7.26 34.33 15.50
N GLU A 411 -7.40 33.01 15.66
CA GLU A 411 -6.91 32.27 16.82
C GLU A 411 -5.96 31.16 16.43
N THR A 412 -4.95 30.94 17.28
CA THR A 412 -4.10 29.76 17.22
C THR A 412 -4.83 28.58 17.85
N SER A 413 -4.95 27.48 17.13
CA SER A 413 -5.50 26.25 17.66
C SER A 413 -4.46 25.14 17.72
N ARG A 414 -4.47 24.36 18.79
CA ARG A 414 -3.68 23.13 18.91
C ARG A 414 -4.54 22.03 19.48
N TYR A 415 -4.56 20.90 18.78
CA TYR A 415 -5.24 19.69 19.21
C TYR A 415 -4.20 18.58 19.40
N LYS A 416 -4.20 17.97 20.58
CA LYS A 416 -3.43 16.77 20.89
C LYS A 416 -4.36 15.68 21.38
N SER A 417 -4.14 14.46 20.92
CA SER A 417 -4.86 13.28 21.37
C SER A 417 -3.92 12.11 21.47
N ASP A 418 -4.03 11.36 22.55
CA ASP A 418 -3.32 10.14 22.85
C ASP A 418 -4.35 9.00 22.88
N ASN A 419 -4.19 7.97 22.07
CA ASN A 419 -5.12 6.84 21.95
C ASN A 419 -4.36 5.51 21.93
#